data_9cd55544fdac03b28a6119dd61e480d2
#
_entry.id   9cd55544fdac03b28a6119dd61e480d2
#
_cell.length_a   1.000
_cell.length_b   1.000
_cell.length_c   1.000
_cell.angle_alpha   90.00
_cell.angle_beta   90.00
_cell.angle_gamma   90.00
#
_symmetry.space_group_name_H-M   'P 1'
#
loop_
_entity.id
_entity.type
_entity.pdbx_description
1 polymer ?
#
loop_
_entity_poly.entity_id
_entity_poly.type
_entity_poly.pdbx_seq_one_letter_code
_entity_poly.pdbx_strand_id
1 'polypeptide(L)'
;MKKRIAVFSTAWNGEHIGGILAGMSEKVKETGDDLYIFNSYGGFEEEPEYNDCEYNIFNLPLQSHWDGVVLISNNVDSVNRMTAIIQACKKKSIPCVTIELEMAGLHCIGTDNYAAMETLVEHLVSVHGCKTFNYVGGPADHAENCLRKKAFVNVLEKHGLAVEEARIRDYDFTRDGGERAFVEFNREGMALPDAVVCANDNMAIGYVEKLESYGYHVPEDTIVTGFDNLFEARCHTPGITTVGRSKQTLGKACIEQILGMIEGKEYPDHVFLPFELSLDESCGCKSCAENISMLKRELSEREYRNYQLRWRMNLIQKRLLTCQTEAELNKTLRAELQNIDIRKFAILLNAEEDIECYARESGQAKAGRAFSQRMRVLFPEKAGYSGKAFRMIERAELIPEELRSDSRESEVFIFLPLHMNGIQYGYCVMGDHIDYIENENLFYWSSIIDLVIVHVRQNISIRMLNNKLSHMYMQDAMTGIYNRFALKNFGEPLLERNRMEGRRTLFLFADMDGLKTINDTYGHEIGDLSIKEMAHVMQQSCPDSSYFCIRYGGDEFLMMGTCDSEEAAALIQSAIEQRISEAVLLSNAPVRLSASIGYILTSESDTEQSLDEYISQADRMMYQIKKERKKGR
;
A
#
# COMPACT_ATOMS: atom_id res chain seq x y z
N MET A 1 -11.97 13.72 29.22
CA MET A 1 -11.32 12.68 28.39
C MET A 1 -11.49 13.15 26.96
N LYS A 2 -10.44 13.11 26.12
CA LYS A 2 -10.54 13.49 24.70
C LYS A 2 -11.59 12.61 24.01
N LYS A 3 -12.45 13.22 23.19
CA LYS A 3 -13.38 12.48 22.34
C LYS A 3 -12.63 11.97 21.10
N ARG A 4 -13.00 10.79 20.63
CA ARG A 4 -12.47 10.17 19.42
C ARG A 4 -13.54 10.21 18.34
N ILE A 5 -13.32 11.01 17.32
CA ILE A 5 -14.27 11.18 16.21
C ILE A 5 -13.70 10.48 14.98
N ALA A 6 -14.45 9.52 14.43
CA ALA A 6 -14.10 8.84 13.19
C ALA A 6 -14.78 9.50 11.99
N VAL A 7 -14.03 9.76 10.93
CA VAL A 7 -14.52 10.27 9.65
C VAL A 7 -14.24 9.25 8.57
N PHE A 8 -15.25 8.88 7.81
CA PHE A 8 -15.15 8.01 6.65
C PHE A 8 -15.35 8.83 5.39
N SER A 9 -14.33 8.87 4.55
CA SER A 9 -14.28 9.78 3.40
C SER A 9 -13.86 9.04 2.13
N THR A 10 -14.48 9.44 1.01
CA THR A 10 -14.04 9.09 -0.34
C THR A 10 -13.45 10.35 -0.99
N ALA A 11 -12.15 10.39 -1.17
CA ALA A 11 -11.44 11.62 -1.58
C ALA A 11 -11.43 11.83 -3.10
N TRP A 12 -12.62 11.96 -3.72
CA TRP A 12 -12.76 12.20 -5.16
C TRP A 12 -12.50 13.64 -5.60
N ASN A 13 -12.79 14.60 -4.73
CA ASN A 13 -12.58 16.01 -4.98
C ASN A 13 -11.75 16.56 -3.83
N GLY A 14 -10.44 16.64 -4.06
CA GLY A 14 -9.46 17.03 -3.05
C GLY A 14 -9.78 18.39 -2.41
N GLU A 15 -10.15 19.41 -3.20
CA GLU A 15 -10.49 20.74 -2.68
C GLU A 15 -11.78 20.69 -1.85
N HIS A 16 -12.81 19.98 -2.33
CA HIS A 16 -14.08 19.88 -1.62
C HIS A 16 -13.92 19.16 -0.28
N ILE A 17 -13.37 17.95 -0.31
CA ILE A 17 -13.18 17.12 0.89
C ILE A 17 -12.13 17.75 1.81
N GLY A 18 -11.01 18.24 1.25
CA GLY A 18 -9.95 18.87 2.02
C GLY A 18 -10.44 20.09 2.82
N GLY A 19 -11.27 20.94 2.21
CA GLY A 19 -11.87 22.09 2.90
C GLY A 19 -12.77 21.68 4.07
N ILE A 20 -13.59 20.63 3.90
CA ILE A 20 -14.44 20.09 4.98
C ILE A 20 -13.58 19.54 6.11
N LEU A 21 -12.58 18.71 5.79
CA LEU A 21 -11.67 18.10 6.77
C LEU A 21 -10.80 19.15 7.48
N ALA A 22 -10.40 20.22 6.79
CA ALA A 22 -9.70 21.34 7.40
C ALA A 22 -10.58 22.03 8.47
N GLY A 23 -11.85 22.28 8.16
CA GLY A 23 -12.81 22.82 9.14
C GLY A 23 -13.02 21.89 10.34
N MET A 24 -13.12 20.57 10.11
CA MET A 24 -13.20 19.58 11.19
C MET A 24 -11.94 19.60 12.07
N SER A 25 -10.75 19.61 11.44
CA SER A 25 -9.47 19.67 12.14
C SER A 25 -9.34 20.91 13.01
N GLU A 26 -9.73 22.06 12.47
CA GLU A 26 -9.72 23.31 13.22
C GLU A 26 -10.63 23.23 14.45
N LYS A 27 -11.83 22.69 14.27
CA LYS A 27 -12.79 22.55 15.39
C LYS A 27 -12.33 21.57 16.46
N VAL A 28 -11.82 20.40 16.10
CA VAL A 28 -11.30 19.45 17.10
C VAL A 28 -10.07 19.99 17.83
N LYS A 29 -9.24 20.84 17.18
CA LYS A 29 -8.14 21.55 17.84
C LYS A 29 -8.65 22.57 18.87
N GLU A 30 -9.74 23.28 18.57
CA GLU A 30 -10.38 24.19 19.52
C GLU A 30 -10.93 23.44 20.76
N THR A 31 -11.52 22.26 20.56
CA THR A 31 -12.17 21.48 21.63
C THR A 31 -11.24 20.55 22.39
N GLY A 32 -10.06 20.27 21.84
CA GLY A 32 -9.08 19.36 22.43
C GLY A 32 -9.36 17.88 22.13
N ASP A 33 -10.15 17.57 21.10
CA ASP A 33 -10.55 16.21 20.71
C ASP A 33 -9.68 15.66 19.58
N ASP A 34 -9.75 14.35 19.30
CA ASP A 34 -8.94 13.69 18.27
C ASP A 34 -9.80 13.29 17.07
N LEU A 35 -9.24 13.44 15.86
CA LEU A 35 -9.89 13.14 14.58
C LEU A 35 -9.18 11.99 13.86
N TYR A 36 -9.94 10.98 13.45
CA TYR A 36 -9.45 9.79 12.75
C TYR A 36 -10.13 9.68 11.39
N ILE A 37 -9.41 9.94 10.31
CA ILE A 37 -9.93 10.01 8.95
C ILE A 37 -9.57 8.73 8.20
N PHE A 38 -10.56 7.90 7.89
CA PHE A 38 -10.43 6.70 7.07
C PHE A 38 -10.76 7.07 5.64
N ASN A 39 -9.72 7.23 4.82
CA ASN A 39 -9.85 7.76 3.47
C ASN A 39 -9.69 6.65 2.43
N SER A 40 -10.58 6.61 1.44
CA SER A 40 -10.58 5.69 0.33
C SER A 40 -10.59 6.45 -1.00
N TYR A 41 -9.88 5.94 -1.99
CA TYR A 41 -9.95 6.38 -3.39
C TYR A 41 -10.77 5.39 -4.25
N GLY A 42 -11.60 4.56 -3.61
CA GLY A 42 -12.48 3.61 -4.29
C GLY A 42 -13.50 4.30 -5.19
N GLY A 43 -13.83 3.64 -6.31
CA GLY A 43 -14.67 4.15 -7.38
C GLY A 43 -13.91 5.04 -8.40
N PHE A 44 -12.59 5.23 -8.25
CA PHE A 44 -11.74 5.91 -9.23
C PHE A 44 -11.40 5.01 -10.42
N GLU A 45 -11.19 3.74 -10.14
CA GLU A 45 -10.95 2.70 -11.14
C GLU A 45 -12.23 1.89 -11.38
N GLU A 46 -12.42 1.42 -12.61
CA GLU A 46 -13.54 0.54 -12.94
C GLU A 46 -13.34 -0.90 -12.44
N GLU A 47 -12.12 -1.26 -11.99
CA GLU A 47 -11.79 -2.59 -11.51
C GLU A 47 -12.40 -2.90 -10.14
N PRO A 48 -13.33 -3.89 -10.04
CA PRO A 48 -14.00 -4.22 -8.78
C PRO A 48 -13.03 -4.63 -7.67
N GLU A 49 -11.93 -5.31 -8.01
CA GLU A 49 -10.95 -5.80 -7.05
C GLU A 49 -10.13 -4.66 -6.43
N TYR A 50 -9.81 -3.63 -7.21
CA TYR A 50 -9.20 -2.40 -6.73
C TYR A 50 -10.13 -1.72 -5.72
N ASN A 51 -11.37 -1.48 -6.12
CA ASN A 51 -12.37 -0.83 -5.29
C ASN A 51 -12.66 -1.58 -3.98
N ASP A 52 -12.70 -2.91 -4.02
CA ASP A 52 -12.89 -3.74 -2.82
C ASP A 52 -11.76 -3.53 -1.79
N CYS A 53 -10.50 -3.43 -2.26
CA CYS A 53 -9.36 -3.17 -1.40
C CYS A 53 -9.36 -1.74 -0.84
N GLU A 54 -9.68 -0.75 -1.68
CA GLU A 54 -9.79 0.65 -1.27
C GLU A 54 -10.84 0.83 -0.17
N TYR A 55 -12.07 0.35 -0.41
CA TYR A 55 -13.15 0.47 0.58
C TYR A 55 -12.95 -0.39 1.82
N ASN A 56 -12.03 -1.36 1.80
CA ASN A 56 -11.76 -2.18 2.98
C ASN A 56 -11.23 -1.34 4.16
N ILE A 57 -10.66 -0.17 3.91
CA ILE A 57 -10.22 0.75 4.98
C ILE A 57 -11.37 1.09 5.95
N PHE A 58 -12.62 1.08 5.48
CA PHE A 58 -13.80 1.34 6.29
C PHE A 58 -14.10 0.21 7.28
N ASN A 59 -13.58 -1.00 7.05
CA ASN A 59 -13.70 -2.13 7.97
C ASN A 59 -12.63 -2.11 9.07
N LEU A 60 -11.56 -1.33 8.89
CA LEU A 60 -10.44 -1.25 9.83
C LEU A 60 -10.88 -0.85 11.24
N PRO A 61 -11.68 0.22 11.44
CA PRO A 61 -12.02 0.76 12.75
C PRO A 61 -13.25 0.12 13.42
N LEU A 62 -13.88 -0.90 12.83
CA LEU A 62 -15.15 -1.47 13.35
C LEU A 62 -15.04 -2.03 14.76
N GLN A 63 -13.86 -2.46 15.19
CA GLN A 63 -13.61 -2.99 16.54
C GLN A 63 -13.18 -1.91 17.54
N SER A 64 -12.87 -0.72 17.09
CA SER A 64 -12.42 0.40 17.93
C SER A 64 -13.60 1.10 18.60
N HIS A 65 -13.30 1.91 19.62
CA HIS A 65 -14.28 2.74 20.30
C HIS A 65 -14.31 4.14 19.71
N TRP A 66 -15.53 4.64 19.43
CA TRP A 66 -15.77 5.98 18.90
C TRP A 66 -16.81 6.70 19.72
N ASP A 67 -16.61 8.00 19.95
CA ASP A 67 -17.58 8.87 20.61
C ASP A 67 -18.54 9.48 19.58
N GLY A 68 -18.09 9.69 18.34
CA GLY A 68 -18.89 10.17 17.21
C GLY A 68 -18.36 9.70 15.87
N VAL A 69 -19.23 9.67 14.87
CA VAL A 69 -18.91 9.23 13.51
C VAL A 69 -19.46 10.23 12.48
N VAL A 70 -18.63 10.55 11.48
CA VAL A 70 -19.01 11.37 10.33
C VAL A 70 -18.83 10.57 9.07
N LEU A 71 -19.82 10.61 8.17
CA LEU A 71 -19.80 9.98 6.87
C LEU A 71 -19.81 11.05 5.78
N ILE A 72 -18.75 11.04 4.94
CA ILE A 72 -18.64 11.90 3.76
C ILE A 72 -18.62 10.98 2.55
N SER A 73 -19.66 11.01 1.74
CA SER A 73 -19.76 10.20 0.55
C SER A 73 -20.47 10.95 -0.56
N ASN A 74 -19.96 10.81 -1.76
CA ASN A 74 -20.51 11.41 -2.98
C ASN A 74 -20.90 10.36 -4.04
N ASN A 75 -20.85 9.06 -3.72
CA ASN A 75 -21.29 8.00 -4.63
C ASN A 75 -22.06 6.87 -3.92
N VAL A 76 -22.92 6.17 -4.67
CA VAL A 76 -23.81 5.11 -4.17
C VAL A 76 -23.03 3.90 -3.65
N ASP A 77 -21.92 3.54 -4.28
CA ASP A 77 -21.13 2.37 -3.89
C ASP A 77 -20.49 2.57 -2.52
N SER A 78 -19.94 3.74 -2.24
CA SER A 78 -19.38 4.05 -0.94
C SER A 78 -20.43 4.00 0.18
N VAL A 79 -21.68 4.44 -0.11
CA VAL A 79 -22.80 4.36 0.84
C VAL A 79 -23.10 2.91 1.21
N ASN A 80 -23.13 2.01 0.23
CA ASN A 80 -23.35 0.58 0.48
C ASN A 80 -22.24 -0.01 1.39
N ARG A 81 -20.98 0.40 1.17
CA ARG A 81 -19.82 -0.04 1.97
C ARG A 81 -19.85 0.51 3.40
N MET A 82 -20.47 1.67 3.63
CA MET A 82 -20.64 2.27 4.96
C MET A 82 -21.76 1.63 5.80
N THR A 83 -22.58 0.77 5.23
CA THR A 83 -23.73 0.14 5.92
C THR A 83 -23.32 -0.56 7.23
N ALA A 84 -22.20 -1.27 7.25
CA ALA A 84 -21.70 -1.94 8.46
C ALA A 84 -21.36 -0.95 9.58
N ILE A 85 -20.81 0.21 9.23
CA ILE A 85 -20.48 1.28 10.18
C ILE A 85 -21.75 1.87 10.76
N ILE A 86 -22.74 2.17 9.90
CA ILE A 86 -24.04 2.71 10.30
C ILE A 86 -24.74 1.77 11.26
N GLN A 87 -24.75 0.47 10.96
CA GLN A 87 -25.32 -0.54 11.85
C GLN A 87 -24.57 -0.61 13.19
N ALA A 88 -23.25 -0.51 13.18
CA ALA A 88 -22.45 -0.47 14.40
C ALA A 88 -22.75 0.76 15.25
N CYS A 89 -22.91 1.94 14.63
CA CYS A 89 -23.29 3.19 15.29
C CYS A 89 -24.68 3.06 15.93
N LYS A 90 -25.69 2.59 15.17
CA LYS A 90 -27.05 2.37 15.68
C LYS A 90 -27.08 1.40 16.86
N LYS A 91 -26.36 0.27 16.77
CA LYS A 91 -26.30 -0.74 17.84
C LYS A 91 -25.67 -0.22 19.13
N LYS A 92 -24.66 0.66 19.02
CA LYS A 92 -23.92 1.22 20.17
C LYS A 92 -24.42 2.60 20.59
N SER A 93 -25.48 3.14 19.95
CA SER A 93 -25.99 4.50 20.16
C SER A 93 -24.91 5.58 20.01
N ILE A 94 -24.01 5.40 19.03
CA ILE A 94 -22.96 6.39 18.72
C ILE A 94 -23.58 7.46 17.79
N PRO A 95 -23.48 8.77 18.13
CA PRO A 95 -23.87 9.84 17.24
C PRO A 95 -23.22 9.71 15.86
N CYS A 96 -24.04 9.75 14.81
CA CYS A 96 -23.58 9.61 13.43
C CYS A 96 -24.22 10.69 12.55
N VAL A 97 -23.39 11.47 11.87
CA VAL A 97 -23.81 12.56 10.99
C VAL A 97 -23.29 12.29 9.59
N THR A 98 -24.14 12.51 8.59
CA THR A 98 -23.76 12.49 7.16
C THR A 98 -23.56 13.92 6.67
N ILE A 99 -22.63 14.10 5.74
CA ILE A 99 -22.44 15.38 5.04
C ILE A 99 -23.02 15.25 3.64
N GLU A 100 -23.99 16.13 3.32
CA GLU A 100 -24.64 16.29 2.00
C GLU A 100 -25.31 15.02 1.44
N LEU A 101 -25.39 13.97 2.27
CA LEU A 101 -26.01 12.69 1.92
C LEU A 101 -27.16 12.38 2.89
N GLU A 102 -28.37 12.41 2.39
CA GLU A 102 -29.54 12.02 3.15
C GLU A 102 -29.63 10.51 3.33
N MET A 103 -29.64 10.04 4.58
CA MET A 103 -29.80 8.63 4.90
C MET A 103 -30.84 8.42 5.99
N ALA A 104 -31.77 7.50 5.78
CA ALA A 104 -32.86 7.24 6.71
C ALA A 104 -32.37 6.95 8.14
N GLY A 105 -32.80 7.78 9.10
CA GLY A 105 -32.49 7.65 10.52
C GLY A 105 -31.06 8.08 10.90
N LEU A 106 -30.42 8.91 10.08
CA LEU A 106 -29.19 9.64 10.40
C LEU A 106 -29.45 11.15 10.24
N HIS A 107 -28.70 11.94 11.01
CA HIS A 107 -28.71 13.39 10.84
C HIS A 107 -27.83 13.77 9.63
N CYS A 108 -28.33 14.69 8.81
CA CYS A 108 -27.61 15.22 7.65
C CYS A 108 -27.31 16.70 7.85
N ILE A 109 -26.09 17.12 7.53
CA ILE A 109 -25.73 18.52 7.47
C ILE A 109 -25.25 18.85 6.04
N GLY A 110 -25.72 19.94 5.48
CA GLY A 110 -25.37 20.30 4.11
C GLY A 110 -25.91 21.65 3.69
N THR A 111 -25.96 21.86 2.38
CA THR A 111 -26.51 23.08 1.75
C THR A 111 -27.86 22.75 1.11
N ASP A 112 -28.80 23.68 1.21
CA ASP A 112 -30.04 23.57 0.44
C ASP A 112 -29.75 23.80 -1.06
N ASN A 113 -29.45 22.71 -1.77
CA ASN A 113 -29.13 22.75 -3.19
C ASN A 113 -30.27 23.31 -4.05
N TYR A 114 -31.51 23.08 -3.62
CA TYR A 114 -32.67 23.60 -4.32
C TYR A 114 -32.74 25.12 -4.17
N ALA A 115 -32.75 25.65 -2.96
CA ALA A 115 -32.83 27.09 -2.69
C ALA A 115 -31.62 27.87 -3.26
N ALA A 116 -30.43 27.25 -3.21
CA ALA A 116 -29.21 27.85 -3.78
C ALA A 116 -29.30 28.00 -5.31
N MET A 117 -29.70 26.94 -6.02
CA MET A 117 -29.88 27.01 -7.48
C MET A 117 -31.06 27.91 -7.87
N GLU A 118 -32.17 27.87 -7.13
CA GLU A 118 -33.30 28.78 -7.32
C GLU A 118 -32.81 30.24 -7.25
N THR A 119 -32.02 30.60 -6.25
CA THR A 119 -31.49 31.97 -6.09
C THR A 119 -30.60 32.38 -7.27
N LEU A 120 -29.74 31.47 -7.76
CA LEU A 120 -28.87 31.72 -8.92
C LEU A 120 -29.68 31.97 -10.19
N VAL A 121 -30.65 31.10 -10.49
CA VAL A 121 -31.46 31.19 -11.72
C VAL A 121 -32.41 32.41 -11.66
N GLU A 122 -33.00 32.71 -10.50
CA GLU A 122 -33.81 33.91 -10.28
C GLU A 122 -32.99 35.20 -10.56
N HIS A 123 -31.71 35.22 -10.18
CA HIS A 123 -30.82 36.35 -10.51
C HIS A 123 -30.66 36.52 -12.02
N LEU A 124 -30.45 35.43 -12.77
CA LEU A 124 -30.32 35.50 -14.24
C LEU A 124 -31.59 35.99 -14.93
N VAL A 125 -32.73 35.51 -14.48
CA VAL A 125 -34.03 35.92 -15.04
C VAL A 125 -34.38 37.38 -14.65
N SER A 126 -34.27 37.69 -13.36
CA SER A 126 -34.79 38.98 -12.83
C SER A 126 -33.85 40.15 -13.03
N VAL A 127 -32.53 39.94 -12.96
CA VAL A 127 -31.50 41.00 -13.07
C VAL A 127 -30.98 41.12 -14.49
N HIS A 128 -30.67 40.00 -15.16
CA HIS A 128 -30.11 40.01 -16.51
C HIS A 128 -31.16 39.85 -17.61
N GLY A 129 -32.40 39.49 -17.27
CA GLY A 129 -33.52 39.38 -18.22
C GLY A 129 -33.37 38.21 -19.21
N CYS A 130 -32.58 37.18 -18.86
CA CYS A 130 -32.37 36.02 -19.68
C CYS A 130 -33.67 35.26 -19.95
N LYS A 131 -33.86 34.80 -21.18
CA LYS A 131 -35.08 34.12 -21.64
C LYS A 131 -34.81 32.70 -22.17
N THR A 132 -33.59 32.47 -22.66
CA THR A 132 -33.16 31.18 -23.23
C THR A 132 -32.01 30.65 -22.41
N PHE A 133 -32.06 29.34 -22.09
CA PHE A 133 -31.13 28.73 -21.18
C PHE A 133 -30.64 27.37 -21.68
N ASN A 134 -29.39 27.04 -21.42
CA ASN A 134 -28.89 25.65 -21.40
C ASN A 134 -28.58 25.29 -19.95
N TYR A 135 -28.89 24.03 -19.59
CA TYR A 135 -28.47 23.42 -18.33
C TYR A 135 -27.47 22.32 -18.57
N VAL A 136 -26.30 22.45 -17.92
CA VAL A 136 -25.22 21.45 -17.95
C VAL A 136 -25.17 20.78 -16.58
N GLY A 137 -25.85 19.63 -16.48
CA GLY A 137 -26.02 18.87 -15.25
C GLY A 137 -24.87 17.92 -14.95
N GLY A 138 -24.77 17.46 -13.70
CA GLY A 138 -23.95 16.32 -13.30
C GLY A 138 -24.61 14.98 -13.64
N PRO A 139 -24.10 13.83 -13.07
CA PRO A 139 -24.72 12.52 -13.31
C PRO A 139 -26.21 12.51 -12.97
N ALA A 140 -26.99 11.87 -13.83
CA ALA A 140 -28.46 11.95 -13.80
C ALA A 140 -29.08 11.40 -12.50
N ASP A 141 -28.42 10.44 -11.85
CA ASP A 141 -28.83 9.80 -10.60
C ASP A 141 -28.25 10.47 -9.34
N HIS A 142 -27.41 11.50 -9.50
CA HIS A 142 -26.83 12.21 -8.37
C HIS A 142 -27.86 13.12 -7.67
N ALA A 143 -28.08 12.88 -6.37
CA ALA A 143 -29.14 13.55 -5.62
C ALA A 143 -29.08 15.08 -5.67
N GLU A 144 -27.88 15.67 -5.51
CA GLU A 144 -27.70 17.14 -5.60
C GLU A 144 -27.99 17.67 -7.00
N ASN A 145 -27.54 16.95 -8.07
CA ASN A 145 -27.86 17.32 -9.45
C ASN A 145 -29.38 17.32 -9.69
N CYS A 146 -30.08 16.30 -9.19
CA CYS A 146 -31.53 16.25 -9.29
C CYS A 146 -32.22 17.45 -8.65
N LEU A 147 -31.77 17.88 -7.46
CA LEU A 147 -32.32 19.05 -6.77
C LEU A 147 -32.01 20.35 -7.51
N ARG A 148 -30.76 20.52 -7.98
CA ARG A 148 -30.33 21.69 -8.77
C ARG A 148 -31.11 21.78 -10.08
N LYS A 149 -31.24 20.68 -10.82
CA LYS A 149 -32.02 20.61 -12.06
C LYS A 149 -33.49 20.93 -11.82
N LYS A 150 -34.08 20.37 -10.77
CA LYS A 150 -35.48 20.65 -10.39
C LYS A 150 -35.70 22.12 -10.09
N ALA A 151 -34.80 22.76 -9.34
CA ALA A 151 -34.88 24.21 -9.05
C ALA A 151 -34.79 25.03 -10.34
N PHE A 152 -33.83 24.73 -11.22
CA PHE A 152 -33.68 25.37 -12.52
C PHE A 152 -34.98 25.30 -13.32
N VAL A 153 -35.57 24.14 -13.52
CA VAL A 153 -36.81 23.93 -14.26
C VAL A 153 -37.97 24.74 -13.62
N ASN A 154 -38.12 24.66 -12.30
CA ASN A 154 -39.22 25.31 -11.58
C ASN A 154 -39.14 26.85 -11.71
N VAL A 155 -37.93 27.46 -11.71
CA VAL A 155 -37.78 28.90 -11.91
C VAL A 155 -38.19 29.30 -13.33
N LEU A 156 -37.77 28.54 -14.35
CA LEU A 156 -38.20 28.83 -15.73
C LEU A 156 -39.71 28.75 -15.88
N GLU A 157 -40.34 27.70 -15.35
CA GLU A 157 -41.81 27.53 -15.38
C GLU A 157 -42.52 28.67 -14.65
N LYS A 158 -42.03 29.06 -13.46
CA LYS A 158 -42.56 30.18 -12.66
C LYS A 158 -42.59 31.50 -13.44
N HIS A 159 -41.57 31.72 -14.28
CA HIS A 159 -41.47 32.94 -15.13
C HIS A 159 -42.11 32.75 -16.52
N GLY A 160 -42.74 31.62 -16.80
CA GLY A 160 -43.35 31.33 -18.10
C GLY A 160 -42.36 31.17 -19.25
N LEU A 161 -41.10 30.83 -18.93
CA LEU A 161 -40.04 30.57 -19.90
C LEU A 161 -40.09 29.15 -20.44
N ALA A 162 -39.63 28.96 -21.68
CA ALA A 162 -39.64 27.62 -22.29
C ALA A 162 -38.62 26.70 -21.63
N VAL A 163 -39.04 25.51 -21.24
CA VAL A 163 -38.18 24.40 -20.79
C VAL A 163 -38.02 23.43 -21.96
N GLU A 164 -36.91 23.54 -22.68
CA GLU A 164 -36.60 22.70 -23.82
C GLU A 164 -35.73 21.53 -23.36
N GLU A 165 -36.26 20.28 -23.44
CA GLU A 165 -35.54 19.09 -22.98
C GLU A 165 -34.19 18.92 -23.70
N ALA A 166 -34.08 19.26 -24.98
CA ALA A 166 -32.85 19.24 -25.75
C ALA A 166 -31.74 20.17 -25.21
N ARG A 167 -32.10 21.17 -24.40
CA ARG A 167 -31.18 22.15 -23.79
C ARG A 167 -30.78 21.75 -22.36
N ILE A 168 -31.26 20.61 -21.84
CA ILE A 168 -30.95 20.09 -20.52
C ILE A 168 -30.18 18.78 -20.70
N ARG A 169 -28.91 18.74 -20.31
CA ARG A 169 -28.05 17.55 -20.47
C ARG A 169 -27.24 17.28 -19.23
N ASP A 170 -27.04 16.01 -18.98
CA ASP A 170 -26.30 15.50 -17.83
C ASP A 170 -24.90 14.99 -18.26
N TYR A 171 -23.87 15.31 -17.45
CA TYR A 171 -22.48 14.93 -17.64
C TYR A 171 -21.91 14.40 -16.31
N ASP A 172 -20.63 14.60 -16.04
CA ASP A 172 -19.85 13.90 -15.00
C ASP A 172 -19.23 14.82 -13.93
N PHE A 173 -19.63 16.09 -13.85
CA PHE A 173 -19.08 17.12 -12.97
C PHE A 173 -17.62 17.50 -13.28
N THR A 174 -17.03 16.99 -14.34
CA THR A 174 -15.64 17.32 -14.72
C THR A 174 -15.56 18.52 -15.65
N ARG A 175 -14.34 19.08 -15.77
CA ARG A 175 -14.05 20.15 -16.73
C ARG A 175 -14.26 19.66 -18.17
N ASP A 176 -13.82 18.43 -18.48
CA ASP A 176 -14.06 17.78 -19.77
C ASP A 176 -15.56 17.61 -20.09
N GLY A 177 -16.38 17.30 -19.07
CA GLY A 177 -17.85 17.27 -19.23
C GLY A 177 -18.41 18.62 -19.67
N GLY A 178 -17.90 19.72 -19.15
CA GLY A 178 -18.26 21.08 -19.58
C GLY A 178 -17.84 21.38 -21.03
N GLU A 179 -16.62 20.98 -21.41
CA GLU A 179 -16.14 21.12 -22.80
C GLU A 179 -17.03 20.32 -23.77
N ARG A 180 -17.34 19.08 -23.43
CA ARG A 180 -18.23 18.21 -24.23
C ARG A 180 -19.61 18.82 -24.38
N ALA A 181 -20.17 19.39 -23.32
CA ALA A 181 -21.47 20.03 -23.36
C ALA A 181 -21.52 21.15 -24.43
N PHE A 182 -20.53 22.06 -24.45
CA PHE A 182 -20.45 23.08 -25.48
C PHE A 182 -20.34 22.50 -26.89
N VAL A 183 -19.45 21.51 -27.08
CA VAL A 183 -19.23 20.90 -28.41
C VAL A 183 -20.51 20.22 -28.91
N GLU A 184 -21.28 19.57 -28.08
CA GLU A 184 -22.51 18.88 -28.44
C GLU A 184 -23.62 19.87 -28.82
N PHE A 185 -23.85 20.92 -28.01
CA PHE A 185 -24.83 21.96 -28.33
C PHE A 185 -24.48 22.69 -29.64
N ASN A 186 -23.19 23.01 -29.83
CA ASN A 186 -22.72 23.68 -31.05
C ASN A 186 -22.85 22.79 -32.29
N ARG A 187 -22.50 21.51 -32.18
CA ARG A 187 -22.60 20.52 -33.28
C ARG A 187 -24.03 20.29 -33.75
N GLU A 188 -24.99 20.38 -32.87
CA GLU A 188 -26.41 20.25 -33.20
C GLU A 188 -27.00 21.52 -33.81
N GLY A 189 -26.17 22.57 -33.97
CA GLY A 189 -26.58 23.84 -34.57
C GLY A 189 -27.54 24.64 -33.70
N MET A 190 -27.55 24.37 -32.39
CA MET A 190 -28.34 25.16 -31.45
C MET A 190 -27.78 26.60 -31.35
N ALA A 191 -28.66 27.58 -31.42
CA ALA A 191 -28.26 28.98 -31.14
C ALA A 191 -27.79 29.09 -29.68
N LEU A 192 -26.76 29.90 -29.45
CA LEU A 192 -26.31 30.23 -28.09
C LEU A 192 -27.50 30.73 -27.26
N PRO A 193 -27.65 30.26 -26.02
CA PRO A 193 -28.66 30.78 -25.11
C PRO A 193 -28.23 32.12 -24.51
N ASP A 194 -29.15 32.84 -23.90
CA ASP A 194 -28.81 34.03 -23.10
C ASP A 194 -27.91 33.62 -21.90
N ALA A 195 -28.19 32.44 -21.31
CA ALA A 195 -27.39 31.93 -20.20
C ALA A 195 -27.22 30.41 -20.22
N VAL A 196 -26.06 29.96 -19.76
CA VAL A 196 -25.72 28.55 -19.48
C VAL A 196 -25.56 28.39 -17.97
N VAL A 197 -26.36 27.50 -17.40
CA VAL A 197 -26.33 27.17 -15.97
C VAL A 197 -25.66 25.81 -15.81
N CYS A 198 -24.45 25.81 -15.29
CA CYS A 198 -23.72 24.58 -14.98
C CYS A 198 -23.98 24.14 -13.53
N ALA A 199 -24.15 22.85 -13.34
CA ALA A 199 -24.42 22.28 -12.02
C ALA A 199 -23.21 22.33 -11.09
N ASN A 200 -21.99 22.57 -11.62
CA ASN A 200 -20.81 22.91 -10.81
C ASN A 200 -19.82 23.83 -11.56
N ASP A 201 -18.83 24.33 -10.82
CA ASP A 201 -17.82 25.27 -11.34
C ASP A 201 -16.84 24.61 -12.32
N ASN A 202 -16.48 23.34 -12.12
CA ASN A 202 -15.58 22.64 -13.04
C ASN A 202 -16.18 22.57 -14.45
N MET A 203 -17.45 22.22 -14.56
CA MET A 203 -18.13 22.22 -15.86
C MET A 203 -18.28 23.63 -16.42
N ALA A 204 -18.53 24.64 -15.58
CA ALA A 204 -18.61 26.03 -16.01
C ALA A 204 -17.28 26.50 -16.62
N ILE A 205 -16.17 26.25 -15.96
CA ILE A 205 -14.82 26.58 -16.45
C ILE A 205 -14.57 25.90 -17.81
N GLY A 206 -14.75 24.56 -17.88
CA GLY A 206 -14.54 23.83 -19.14
C GLY A 206 -15.43 24.31 -20.28
N TYR A 207 -16.69 24.66 -19.96
CA TYR A 207 -17.62 25.22 -20.95
C TYR A 207 -17.13 26.56 -21.48
N VAL A 208 -16.68 27.48 -20.60
CA VAL A 208 -16.14 28.81 -20.96
C VAL A 208 -14.89 28.67 -21.81
N GLU A 209 -13.89 27.88 -21.35
CA GLU A 209 -12.63 27.67 -22.07
C GLU A 209 -12.88 27.13 -23.49
N LYS A 210 -13.82 26.20 -23.62
CA LYS A 210 -14.16 25.63 -24.93
C LYS A 210 -14.89 26.63 -25.82
N LEU A 211 -15.88 27.34 -25.29
CA LEU A 211 -16.63 28.36 -25.97
C LEU A 211 -15.71 29.47 -26.52
N GLU A 212 -14.78 29.97 -25.70
CA GLU A 212 -13.81 30.97 -26.09
C GLU A 212 -12.86 30.48 -27.18
N SER A 213 -12.49 29.21 -27.18
CA SER A 213 -11.67 28.60 -28.24
C SER A 213 -12.36 28.61 -29.62
N TYR A 214 -13.68 28.76 -29.66
CA TYR A 214 -14.47 28.93 -30.89
C TYR A 214 -14.71 30.40 -31.25
N GLY A 215 -14.17 31.35 -30.49
CA GLY A 215 -14.24 32.79 -30.77
C GLY A 215 -15.45 33.49 -30.20
N TYR A 216 -16.20 32.88 -29.29
CA TYR A 216 -17.26 33.49 -28.51
C TYR A 216 -16.70 34.07 -27.22
N HIS A 217 -17.42 35.00 -26.61
CA HIS A 217 -17.01 35.72 -25.39
C HIS A 217 -18.08 35.62 -24.30
N VAL A 218 -17.62 35.49 -23.05
CA VAL A 218 -18.46 35.51 -21.84
C VAL A 218 -18.14 36.79 -21.08
N PRO A 219 -19.14 37.61 -20.74
CA PRO A 219 -20.60 37.39 -20.84
C PRO A 219 -21.25 37.91 -22.12
N GLU A 220 -20.51 38.51 -23.09
CA GLU A 220 -21.04 39.29 -24.21
C GLU A 220 -21.95 38.47 -25.13
N ASP A 221 -21.57 37.21 -25.46
CA ASP A 221 -22.35 36.33 -26.33
C ASP A 221 -23.31 35.42 -25.55
N THR A 222 -22.92 35.03 -24.35
CA THR A 222 -23.74 34.22 -23.43
C THR A 222 -23.20 34.33 -22.00
N ILE A 223 -24.08 34.33 -21.04
CA ILE A 223 -23.72 34.25 -19.62
C ILE A 223 -23.40 32.78 -19.27
N VAL A 224 -22.40 32.55 -18.42
CA VAL A 224 -22.12 31.22 -17.87
C VAL A 224 -22.02 31.28 -16.36
N THR A 225 -22.72 30.35 -15.67
CA THR A 225 -22.69 30.27 -14.21
C THR A 225 -22.33 28.88 -13.75
N GLY A 226 -21.70 28.80 -12.58
CA GLY A 226 -21.32 27.55 -11.91
C GLY A 226 -22.04 27.36 -10.58
N PHE A 227 -21.51 26.43 -9.79
CA PHE A 227 -21.94 26.08 -8.43
C PHE A 227 -20.74 25.54 -7.65
N ASP A 228 -20.61 25.76 -6.36
CA ASP A 228 -19.57 25.35 -5.40
C ASP A 228 -18.59 26.44 -4.97
N ASN A 229 -18.44 27.55 -5.68
CA ASN A 229 -17.52 28.66 -5.44
C ASN A 229 -16.06 28.18 -5.26
N LEU A 230 -15.59 27.39 -6.24
CA LEU A 230 -14.22 26.89 -6.25
C LEU A 230 -13.21 28.03 -6.38
N PHE A 231 -12.02 27.81 -5.83
CA PHE A 231 -10.94 28.81 -5.89
C PHE A 231 -10.55 29.13 -7.35
N GLU A 232 -10.48 28.10 -8.21
CA GLU A 232 -10.22 28.22 -9.63
C GLU A 232 -11.29 29.04 -10.36
N ALA A 233 -12.57 28.88 -10.01
CA ALA A 233 -13.67 29.65 -10.61
C ALA A 233 -13.55 31.15 -10.31
N ARG A 234 -13.15 31.51 -9.10
CA ARG A 234 -12.88 32.89 -8.70
C ARG A 234 -11.63 33.48 -9.37
N CYS A 235 -10.62 32.63 -9.67
CA CYS A 235 -9.39 33.04 -10.34
C CYS A 235 -9.51 33.04 -11.86
N HIS A 236 -10.57 32.47 -12.43
CA HIS A 236 -10.81 32.37 -13.86
C HIS A 236 -10.94 33.80 -14.50
N THR A 237 -10.85 33.90 -15.81
CA THR A 237 -11.09 35.12 -16.56
C THR A 237 -11.96 34.79 -17.76
N PRO A 238 -13.22 35.25 -17.78
CA PRO A 238 -13.91 36.03 -16.73
C PRO A 238 -14.10 35.20 -15.44
N GLY A 239 -14.15 35.88 -14.28
CA GLY A 239 -14.48 35.24 -13.00
C GLY A 239 -15.88 34.64 -13.04
N ILE A 240 -16.04 33.41 -12.59
CA ILE A 240 -17.30 32.64 -12.71
C ILE A 240 -18.28 33.02 -11.60
N THR A 241 -19.47 33.51 -12.00
CA THR A 241 -20.61 33.68 -11.09
C THR A 241 -21.07 32.30 -10.61
N THR A 242 -21.15 32.12 -9.28
CA THR A 242 -21.39 30.81 -8.67
C THR A 242 -22.15 30.96 -7.35
N VAL A 243 -22.72 29.85 -6.85
CA VAL A 243 -23.26 29.78 -5.49
C VAL A 243 -22.23 29.13 -4.60
N GLY A 244 -21.76 29.87 -3.60
CA GLY A 244 -20.73 29.43 -2.69
C GLY A 244 -21.29 28.92 -1.37
N ARG A 245 -20.60 27.94 -0.84
CA ARG A 245 -20.72 27.49 0.54
C ARG A 245 -19.34 27.34 1.16
N SER A 246 -19.19 27.78 2.39
CA SER A 246 -17.93 27.58 3.11
C SER A 246 -17.79 26.13 3.54
N LYS A 247 -16.90 25.39 2.87
CA LYS A 247 -16.58 23.98 3.18
C LYS A 247 -15.99 23.86 4.58
N GLN A 248 -15.16 24.81 4.99
CA GLN A 248 -14.62 24.87 6.35
C GLN A 248 -15.73 25.07 7.39
N THR A 249 -16.69 25.96 7.12
CA THR A 249 -17.86 26.16 7.99
C THR A 249 -18.68 24.88 8.11
N LEU A 250 -18.86 24.15 7.01
CA LEU A 250 -19.55 22.87 7.00
C LEU A 250 -18.84 21.84 7.89
N GLY A 251 -17.52 21.71 7.77
CA GLY A 251 -16.71 20.83 8.62
C GLY A 251 -16.79 21.19 10.12
N LYS A 252 -16.68 22.49 10.45
CA LYS A 252 -16.81 22.96 11.83
C LYS A 252 -18.20 22.64 12.42
N ALA A 253 -19.26 22.98 11.68
CA ALA A 253 -20.64 22.75 12.11
C ALA A 253 -20.94 21.25 12.30
N CYS A 254 -20.37 20.38 11.47
CA CYS A 254 -20.50 18.93 11.63
C CYS A 254 -19.91 18.44 12.95
N ILE A 255 -18.70 18.88 13.31
CA ILE A 255 -18.08 18.54 14.60
C ILE A 255 -18.86 19.12 15.76
N GLU A 256 -19.35 20.36 15.65
CA GLU A 256 -20.21 20.98 16.67
C GLU A 256 -21.49 20.19 16.91
N GLN A 257 -22.13 19.72 15.84
CA GLN A 257 -23.32 18.90 15.93
C GLN A 257 -23.02 17.54 16.61
N ILE A 258 -21.96 16.85 16.22
CA ILE A 258 -21.52 15.57 16.84
C ILE A 258 -21.27 15.78 18.34
N LEU A 259 -20.51 16.80 18.71
CA LEU A 259 -20.22 17.10 20.12
C LEU A 259 -21.49 17.45 20.91
N GLY A 260 -22.40 18.24 20.33
CA GLY A 260 -23.68 18.54 20.93
C GLY A 260 -24.55 17.29 21.13
N MET A 261 -24.59 16.37 20.16
CA MET A 261 -25.30 15.10 20.29
C MET A 261 -24.69 14.21 21.40
N ILE A 262 -23.36 14.19 21.54
CA ILE A 262 -22.68 13.49 22.65
C ILE A 262 -23.09 14.09 24.01
N GLU A 263 -23.33 15.41 24.06
CA GLU A 263 -23.82 16.11 25.25
C GLU A 263 -25.35 15.95 25.50
N GLY A 264 -26.04 15.25 24.58
CA GLY A 264 -27.50 15.02 24.68
C GLY A 264 -28.35 16.14 24.09
N LYS A 265 -27.80 17.03 23.28
CA LYS A 265 -28.57 18.03 22.53
C LYS A 265 -29.31 17.37 21.36
N GLU A 266 -30.56 17.77 21.16
CA GLU A 266 -31.37 17.32 20.02
C GLU A 266 -31.12 18.23 18.81
N TYR A 267 -31.04 17.63 17.63
CA TYR A 267 -30.90 18.31 16.35
C TYR A 267 -31.98 17.82 15.37
N PRO A 268 -32.42 18.66 14.42
CA PRO A 268 -33.30 18.22 13.35
C PRO A 268 -32.60 17.18 12.47
N ASP A 269 -33.35 16.36 11.74
CA ASP A 269 -32.81 15.36 10.83
C ASP A 269 -31.93 16.00 9.73
N HIS A 270 -32.30 17.24 9.31
CA HIS A 270 -31.55 18.03 8.33
C HIS A 270 -31.18 19.40 8.89
N VAL A 271 -29.90 19.73 8.81
CA VAL A 271 -29.35 21.04 9.13
C VAL A 271 -28.78 21.65 7.85
N PHE A 272 -29.47 22.68 7.34
CA PHE A 272 -28.99 23.44 6.19
C PHE A 272 -28.16 24.63 6.65
N LEU A 273 -26.95 24.72 6.10
CA LEU A 273 -26.07 25.88 6.32
C LEU A 273 -26.35 26.97 5.29
N PRO A 274 -26.11 28.25 5.65
CA PRO A 274 -26.22 29.36 4.70
C PRO A 274 -25.31 29.16 3.49
N PHE A 275 -25.80 29.60 2.34
CA PHE A 275 -25.04 29.75 1.10
C PHE A 275 -24.97 31.21 0.69
N GLU A 276 -24.01 31.57 -0.15
CA GLU A 276 -23.84 32.91 -0.69
C GLU A 276 -23.79 32.86 -2.21
N LEU A 277 -24.51 33.80 -2.86
CA LEU A 277 -24.40 34.00 -4.30
C LEU A 277 -23.20 34.91 -4.58
N SER A 278 -22.15 34.35 -5.17
CA SER A 278 -20.93 35.03 -5.56
C SER A 278 -21.07 35.53 -7.00
N LEU A 279 -21.42 36.80 -7.16
CA LEU A 279 -21.58 37.46 -8.47
C LEU A 279 -20.20 37.85 -9.01
N ASP A 280 -19.95 37.53 -10.29
CA ASP A 280 -18.68 37.85 -10.94
C ASP A 280 -18.88 38.18 -12.44
N GLU A 281 -17.78 38.38 -13.17
CA GLU A 281 -17.73 38.86 -14.54
C GLU A 281 -18.51 37.96 -15.52
N SER A 282 -18.57 36.65 -15.32
CA SER A 282 -19.22 35.73 -16.26
C SER A 282 -20.73 35.90 -16.39
N CYS A 283 -21.38 36.61 -15.49
CA CYS A 283 -22.77 37.05 -15.67
C CYS A 283 -22.91 38.55 -16.05
N GLY A 284 -21.80 39.26 -16.18
CA GLY A 284 -21.79 40.71 -16.45
C GLY A 284 -21.92 41.57 -15.20
N CYS A 285 -21.94 41.00 -14.01
CA CYS A 285 -21.86 41.73 -12.75
C CYS A 285 -20.42 42.19 -12.47
N LYS A 286 -20.30 43.17 -11.56
CA LYS A 286 -18.96 43.55 -11.07
C LYS A 286 -18.45 42.43 -10.17
N SER A 287 -17.20 42.08 -10.39
CA SER A 287 -16.52 41.07 -9.53
C SER A 287 -16.64 41.45 -8.06
N CYS A 288 -17.08 40.52 -7.25
CA CYS A 288 -17.05 40.61 -5.78
C CYS A 288 -15.64 40.46 -5.21
N ALA A 289 -14.68 40.00 -6.02
CA ALA A 289 -13.31 39.81 -5.58
C ALA A 289 -12.57 41.14 -5.44
N GLU A 290 -12.30 41.56 -4.21
CA GLU A 290 -11.57 42.80 -3.91
C GLU A 290 -10.14 42.83 -4.47
N ASN A 291 -9.54 41.69 -4.84
CA ASN A 291 -8.16 41.61 -5.33
C ASN A 291 -7.86 40.39 -6.20
N ILE A 292 -8.36 40.36 -7.45
CA ILE A 292 -8.15 39.29 -8.44
C ILE A 292 -6.65 38.99 -8.65
N SER A 293 -5.80 40.04 -8.66
CA SER A 293 -4.35 39.84 -8.83
C SER A 293 -3.72 39.08 -7.68
N MET A 294 -4.22 39.25 -6.46
CA MET A 294 -3.77 38.53 -5.29
C MET A 294 -4.22 37.05 -5.33
N LEU A 295 -5.46 36.80 -5.72
CA LEU A 295 -5.99 35.43 -5.90
C LEU A 295 -5.23 34.66 -6.98
N LYS A 296 -4.97 35.27 -8.14
CA LYS A 296 -4.18 34.66 -9.22
C LYS A 296 -2.74 34.37 -8.79
N ARG A 297 -2.14 35.22 -7.98
CA ARG A 297 -0.83 34.99 -7.41
C ARG A 297 -0.86 33.80 -6.45
N GLU A 298 -1.84 33.71 -5.57
CA GLU A 298 -2.02 32.61 -4.63
C GLU A 298 -2.22 31.27 -5.37
N LEU A 299 -3.03 31.27 -6.45
CA LEU A 299 -3.20 30.09 -7.31
C LEU A 299 -1.86 29.63 -7.89
N SER A 300 -1.11 30.55 -8.50
CA SER A 300 0.20 30.24 -9.09
C SER A 300 1.21 29.74 -8.04
N GLU A 301 1.21 30.31 -6.84
CA GLU A 301 2.06 29.84 -5.74
C GLU A 301 1.64 28.45 -5.24
N ARG A 302 0.33 28.14 -5.20
CA ARG A 302 -0.23 26.84 -4.84
C ARG A 302 0.15 25.79 -5.89
N GLU A 303 -0.04 26.08 -7.18
CA GLU A 303 0.33 25.18 -8.28
C GLU A 303 1.83 24.91 -8.29
N TYR A 304 2.65 25.93 -8.07
CA TYR A 304 4.10 25.78 -8.01
C TYR A 304 4.54 24.90 -6.84
N ARG A 305 3.94 25.08 -5.64
CA ARG A 305 4.20 24.22 -4.48
C ARG A 305 3.81 22.76 -4.76
N ASN A 306 2.65 22.54 -5.38
CA ASN A 306 2.19 21.21 -5.75
C ASN A 306 3.13 20.54 -6.77
N TYR A 307 3.55 21.28 -7.79
CA TYR A 307 4.53 20.80 -8.76
C TYR A 307 5.85 20.40 -8.08
N GLN A 308 6.38 21.24 -7.20
CA GLN A 308 7.62 20.92 -6.47
C GLN A 308 7.46 19.68 -5.58
N LEU A 309 6.32 19.55 -4.91
CA LEU A 309 6.07 18.39 -4.04
C LEU A 309 5.97 17.09 -4.87
N ARG A 310 5.21 17.10 -5.97
CA ARG A 310 5.13 15.96 -6.90
C ARG A 310 6.50 15.57 -7.48
N TRP A 311 7.30 16.56 -7.84
CA TRP A 311 8.67 16.30 -8.30
C TRP A 311 9.53 15.64 -7.21
N ARG A 312 9.45 16.11 -5.96
CA ARG A 312 10.12 15.48 -4.81
C ARG A 312 9.63 14.06 -4.58
N MET A 313 8.33 13.83 -4.62
CA MET A 313 7.73 12.49 -4.49
C MET A 313 8.27 11.51 -5.53
N ASN A 314 8.42 11.93 -6.78
CA ASN A 314 9.05 11.12 -7.82
C ASN A 314 10.52 10.76 -7.52
N LEU A 315 11.28 11.67 -6.92
CA LEU A 315 12.66 11.37 -6.48
C LEU A 315 12.67 10.39 -5.30
N ILE A 316 11.76 10.58 -4.34
CA ILE A 316 11.57 9.67 -3.20
C ILE A 316 11.23 8.27 -3.72
N GLN A 317 10.28 8.14 -4.63
CA GLN A 317 9.91 6.86 -5.24
C GLN A 317 11.12 6.15 -5.86
N LYS A 318 11.91 6.87 -6.66
CA LYS A 318 13.12 6.29 -7.27
C LYS A 318 14.12 5.76 -6.23
N ARG A 319 14.32 6.48 -5.12
CA ARG A 319 15.21 6.05 -4.04
C ARG A 319 14.64 4.86 -3.27
N LEU A 320 13.36 4.88 -2.95
CA LEU A 320 12.71 3.78 -2.25
C LEU A 320 12.70 2.48 -3.07
N LEU A 321 12.55 2.56 -4.40
CA LEU A 321 12.62 1.41 -5.30
C LEU A 321 14.03 0.80 -5.43
N THR A 322 15.10 1.45 -4.95
CA THR A 322 16.42 0.82 -4.85
C THR A 322 16.57 -0.07 -3.62
N CYS A 323 15.67 0.06 -2.63
CA CYS A 323 15.70 -0.72 -1.40
C CYS A 323 15.38 -2.19 -1.69
N GLN A 324 16.18 -3.09 -1.16
CA GLN A 324 16.02 -4.53 -1.35
C GLN A 324 15.59 -5.26 -0.07
N THR A 325 15.62 -4.56 1.05
CA THR A 325 15.23 -5.08 2.37
C THR A 325 14.37 -4.08 3.11
N GLU A 326 13.57 -4.56 4.06
CA GLU A 326 12.77 -3.68 4.92
C GLU A 326 13.64 -2.74 5.78
N ALA A 327 14.83 -3.18 6.17
CA ALA A 327 15.77 -2.33 6.92
C ALA A 327 16.29 -1.14 6.09
N GLU A 328 16.63 -1.39 4.82
CA GLU A 328 17.00 -0.33 3.87
C GLU A 328 15.83 0.61 3.61
N LEU A 329 14.62 0.05 3.41
CA LEU A 329 13.40 0.82 3.23
C LEU A 329 13.16 1.75 4.43
N ASN A 330 13.22 1.24 5.65
CA ASN A 330 13.01 2.04 6.86
C ASN A 330 14.02 3.17 6.99
N LYS A 331 15.30 2.90 6.71
CA LYS A 331 16.36 3.91 6.75
C LYS A 331 16.14 5.01 5.72
N THR A 332 15.83 4.63 4.48
CA THR A 332 15.63 5.56 3.36
C THR A 332 14.36 6.37 3.58
N LEU A 333 13.25 5.71 3.94
CA LEU A 333 11.97 6.37 4.20
C LEU A 333 12.07 7.43 5.31
N ARG A 334 12.79 7.11 6.41
CA ARG A 334 13.03 8.08 7.49
C ARG A 334 13.73 9.34 7.01
N ALA A 335 14.77 9.20 6.20
CA ALA A 335 15.51 10.34 5.65
C ALA A 335 14.64 11.18 4.71
N GLU A 336 13.80 10.53 3.90
CA GLU A 336 12.95 11.23 2.94
C GLU A 336 11.75 11.93 3.61
N LEU A 337 11.13 11.32 4.63
CA LEU A 337 10.03 11.94 5.38
C LEU A 337 10.45 13.24 6.08
N GLN A 338 11.67 13.30 6.60
CA GLN A 338 12.26 14.52 7.18
C GLN A 338 12.38 15.63 6.13
N ASN A 339 12.72 15.30 4.88
CA ASN A 339 12.87 16.26 3.80
C ASN A 339 11.54 16.89 3.35
N ILE A 340 10.41 16.26 3.64
CA ILE A 340 9.05 16.72 3.32
C ILE A 340 8.23 17.07 4.57
N ASP A 341 8.91 17.22 5.72
CA ASP A 341 8.37 17.59 7.04
C ASP A 341 7.22 16.70 7.55
N ILE A 342 7.14 15.45 7.12
CA ILE A 342 6.19 14.48 7.68
C ILE A 342 6.80 13.87 8.95
N ARG A 343 6.23 14.22 10.11
CA ARG A 343 6.74 13.84 11.44
C ARG A 343 6.02 12.65 12.05
N LYS A 344 4.77 12.42 11.66
CA LYS A 344 3.94 11.32 12.14
C LYS A 344 3.54 10.44 10.96
N PHE A 345 4.22 9.31 10.81
CA PHE A 345 3.94 8.35 9.76
C PHE A 345 4.18 6.92 10.24
N ALA A 346 3.31 6.00 9.89
CA ALA A 346 3.50 4.58 10.13
C ALA A 346 2.99 3.75 8.96
N ILE A 347 3.64 2.61 8.75
CA ILE A 347 3.20 1.54 7.85
C ILE A 347 2.92 0.31 8.71
N LEU A 348 1.71 -0.20 8.62
CA LEU A 348 1.24 -1.38 9.33
C LEU A 348 0.84 -2.44 8.32
N LEU A 349 1.52 -3.57 8.37
CA LEU A 349 1.31 -4.68 7.44
C LEU A 349 0.57 -5.82 8.12
N ASN A 350 -0.18 -6.58 7.37
CA ASN A 350 -0.78 -7.83 7.80
C ASN A 350 0.29 -8.78 8.35
N ALA A 351 -0.05 -9.63 9.33
CA ALA A 351 0.88 -10.54 9.99
C ALA A 351 1.49 -11.57 9.02
N GLU A 352 2.67 -12.11 9.35
CA GLU A 352 3.50 -12.95 8.46
C GLU A 352 2.87 -14.29 8.06
N GLU A 353 1.89 -14.80 8.78
CA GLU A 353 1.15 -16.00 8.38
C GLU A 353 0.55 -15.88 6.98
N ASP A 354 0.35 -14.64 6.50
CA ASP A 354 -0.11 -14.34 5.15
C ASP A 354 1.01 -14.40 4.09
N ILE A 355 2.31 -14.38 4.47
CA ILE A 355 3.45 -14.49 3.52
C ILE A 355 3.57 -15.91 2.96
N GLU A 356 3.27 -16.94 3.75
CA GLU A 356 3.22 -18.32 3.25
C GLU A 356 2.07 -18.56 2.27
N CYS A 357 1.02 -17.74 2.33
CA CYS A 357 -0.08 -17.76 1.39
C CYS A 357 0.37 -17.39 -0.04
N TYR A 358 1.33 -16.46 -0.18
CA TYR A 358 1.94 -16.13 -1.48
C TYR A 358 2.66 -17.29 -2.16
N ALA A 359 3.23 -18.20 -1.38
CA ALA A 359 3.91 -19.39 -1.90
C ALA A 359 2.92 -20.51 -2.31
N ARG A 360 1.67 -20.44 -1.87
CA ARG A 360 0.62 -21.44 -2.17
C ARG A 360 -0.35 -21.00 -3.26
N GLU A 361 -0.38 -19.70 -3.62
CA GLU A 361 -1.41 -19.15 -4.51
C GLU A 361 -1.03 -19.11 -6.00
N SER A 362 -0.72 -20.23 -6.56
CA SER A 362 -0.98 -20.43 -8.00
C SER A 362 -2.41 -20.91 -8.29
N GLY A 363 -3.36 -20.82 -7.34
CA GLY A 363 -4.64 -21.41 -7.61
C GLY A 363 -5.90 -21.01 -6.83
N GLN A 364 -5.87 -20.23 -5.73
CA GLN A 364 -7.11 -19.89 -5.00
C GLN A 364 -7.06 -18.48 -4.38
N ALA A 365 -7.52 -17.50 -5.11
CA ALA A 365 -7.60 -16.09 -4.72
C ALA A 365 -8.83 -15.78 -3.85
N LYS A 366 -8.80 -16.03 -2.54
CA LYS A 366 -9.83 -15.50 -1.61
C LYS A 366 -9.31 -15.07 -0.23
N ALA A 367 -8.08 -15.32 0.15
CA ALA A 367 -7.56 -15.08 1.51
C ALA A 367 -6.91 -13.69 1.73
N GLY A 368 -6.64 -12.90 0.68
CA GLY A 368 -5.85 -11.67 0.76
C GLY A 368 -6.64 -10.35 0.93
N ARG A 369 -7.96 -10.39 1.18
CA ARG A 369 -8.81 -9.18 1.10
C ARG A 369 -9.17 -8.52 2.44
N ALA A 370 -8.64 -8.95 3.56
CA ALA A 370 -8.98 -8.41 4.87
C ALA A 370 -7.75 -7.99 5.68
N PHE A 371 -7.93 -7.06 6.63
CA PHE A 371 -6.90 -6.74 7.61
C PHE A 371 -6.79 -7.85 8.66
N SER A 372 -5.55 -8.24 8.99
CA SER A 372 -5.28 -9.20 10.08
C SER A 372 -5.74 -8.67 11.44
N GLN A 373 -5.98 -9.56 12.41
CA GLN A 373 -6.29 -9.15 13.78
C GLN A 373 -5.08 -8.49 14.45
N ARG A 374 -3.88 -8.98 14.14
CA ARG A 374 -2.62 -8.40 14.59
C ARG A 374 -1.89 -7.80 13.40
N MET A 375 -1.38 -6.59 13.58
CA MET A 375 -0.69 -5.84 12.55
C MET A 375 0.78 -5.70 12.90
N ARG A 376 1.65 -5.91 11.93
CA ARG A 376 3.09 -5.75 12.06
C ARG A 376 3.47 -4.31 11.71
N VAL A 377 4.05 -3.60 12.65
CA VAL A 377 4.54 -2.23 12.44
C VAL A 377 5.86 -2.30 11.68
N LEU A 378 5.83 -1.95 10.40
CA LEU A 378 7.03 -1.90 9.57
C LEU A 378 7.83 -0.63 9.82
N PHE A 379 7.15 0.49 9.97
CA PHE A 379 7.77 1.78 10.15
C PHE A 379 7.04 2.58 11.23
N PRO A 380 7.71 2.92 12.34
CA PRO A 380 7.31 3.97 13.26
C PRO A 380 8.34 5.09 13.23
N GLU A 381 7.96 6.36 13.18
CA GLU A 381 8.91 7.43 13.38
C GLU A 381 8.89 7.96 14.82
N LYS A 382 9.96 7.68 15.57
CA LYS A 382 10.55 8.59 16.56
C LYS A 382 12.06 8.37 16.59
N ALA A 383 12.82 9.46 16.59
CA ALA A 383 14.26 9.42 16.78
C ALA A 383 14.60 8.67 18.08
N GLY A 384 15.38 7.60 17.98
CA GLY A 384 15.86 6.83 19.14
C GLY A 384 15.48 5.35 19.18
N TYR A 385 14.65 4.84 18.29
CA TYR A 385 14.34 3.41 18.24
C TYR A 385 15.43 2.65 17.48
N SER A 386 16.41 2.12 18.21
CA SER A 386 17.42 1.20 17.66
C SER A 386 16.86 -0.22 17.65
N GLY A 387 16.53 -0.69 16.47
CA GLY A 387 16.53 -2.08 16.02
C GLY A 387 16.25 -3.18 17.04
N LYS A 388 14.99 -3.49 17.33
CA LYS A 388 14.60 -4.84 17.74
C LYS A 388 13.31 -5.22 17.00
N ALA A 389 13.21 -6.53 16.76
CA ALA A 389 12.15 -7.26 16.08
C ALA A 389 10.82 -6.52 15.90
N PHE A 390 10.25 -6.65 14.72
CA PHE A 390 8.96 -6.11 14.30
C PHE A 390 7.95 -6.11 15.46
N ARG A 391 7.53 -4.91 15.88
CA ARG A 391 6.48 -4.77 16.90
C ARG A 391 5.15 -5.16 16.27
N MET A 392 4.38 -5.95 16.99
CA MET A 392 3.00 -6.26 16.65
C MET A 392 2.07 -5.41 17.50
N ILE A 393 1.00 -4.92 16.89
CA ILE A 393 -0.11 -4.27 17.60
C ILE A 393 -1.42 -4.98 17.26
N GLU A 394 -2.41 -4.88 18.15
CA GLU A 394 -3.76 -5.34 17.84
C GLU A 394 -4.41 -4.35 16.86
N ARG A 395 -5.16 -4.85 15.88
CA ARG A 395 -5.84 -4.00 14.88
C ARG A 395 -6.71 -2.92 15.52
N ALA A 396 -7.34 -3.23 16.65
CA ALA A 396 -8.21 -2.29 17.38
C ALA A 396 -7.47 -1.07 17.94
N GLU A 397 -6.14 -1.14 18.08
CA GLU A 397 -5.32 -0.01 18.52
C GLU A 397 -5.15 1.05 17.44
N LEU A 398 -5.18 0.64 16.15
CA LEU A 398 -5.06 1.44 14.92
C LEU A 398 -3.72 2.14 14.73
N ILE A 399 -3.11 2.64 15.78
CA ILE A 399 -1.94 3.53 15.75
C ILE A 399 -0.92 3.04 16.76
N PRO A 400 0.35 2.87 16.38
CA PRO A 400 1.42 2.62 17.33
C PRO A 400 1.50 3.74 18.38
N GLU A 401 1.76 3.37 19.63
CA GLU A 401 1.83 4.31 20.74
C GLU A 401 2.84 5.44 20.51
N GLU A 402 3.91 5.14 19.77
CA GLU A 402 4.96 6.09 19.42
C GLU A 402 4.48 7.27 18.55
N LEU A 403 3.43 7.09 17.75
CA LEU A 403 2.85 8.17 16.95
C LEU A 403 2.01 9.13 17.79
N ARG A 404 1.55 8.69 18.95
CA ARG A 404 0.77 9.54 19.86
C ARG A 404 1.67 10.55 20.55
N SER A 405 1.21 11.78 20.63
CA SER A 405 1.88 12.81 21.40
C SER A 405 1.54 12.65 22.88
N ASP A 406 2.52 12.87 23.76
CA ASP A 406 2.30 12.96 25.21
C ASP A 406 1.54 14.24 25.60
N SER A 407 1.28 15.12 24.63
CA SER A 407 0.63 16.41 24.83
C SER A 407 -0.91 16.24 24.96
N ARG A 408 -1.53 17.22 25.64
CA ARG A 408 -2.99 17.34 25.68
C ARG A 408 -3.58 17.92 24.38
N GLU A 409 -2.74 18.21 23.39
CA GLU A 409 -3.15 18.76 22.10
C GLU A 409 -3.91 17.73 21.27
N SER A 410 -4.87 18.19 20.49
CA SER A 410 -5.61 17.39 19.52
C SER A 410 -4.71 16.76 18.49
N GLU A 411 -5.06 15.56 18.07
CA GLU A 411 -4.36 14.83 17.02
C GLU A 411 -5.31 14.52 15.86
N VAL A 412 -4.80 14.64 14.66
CA VAL A 412 -5.51 14.28 13.44
C VAL A 412 -4.73 13.18 12.73
N PHE A 413 -5.36 12.04 12.48
CA PHE A 413 -4.75 10.91 11.80
C PHE A 413 -5.53 10.55 10.54
N ILE A 414 -4.81 10.34 9.44
CA ILE A 414 -5.34 9.91 8.16
C ILE A 414 -4.88 8.48 7.90
N PHE A 415 -5.82 7.60 7.60
CA PHE A 415 -5.61 6.18 7.32
C PHE A 415 -5.87 5.91 5.85
N LEU A 416 -4.93 5.23 5.20
CA LEU A 416 -5.02 4.83 3.80
C LEU A 416 -4.78 3.33 3.68
N PRO A 417 -5.56 2.62 2.87
CA PRO A 417 -5.30 1.21 2.59
C PRO A 417 -3.99 1.06 1.81
N LEU A 418 -3.28 -0.04 2.02
CA LEU A 418 -2.13 -0.43 1.22
C LEU A 418 -2.47 -1.73 0.51
N HIS A 419 -2.57 -1.68 -0.82
CA HIS A 419 -2.96 -2.81 -1.64
C HIS A 419 -2.42 -2.72 -3.07
N MET A 420 -2.33 -3.85 -3.75
CA MET A 420 -2.03 -3.92 -5.18
C MET A 420 -2.56 -5.24 -5.75
N ASN A 421 -3.05 -5.21 -6.98
CA ASN A 421 -3.56 -6.39 -7.70
C ASN A 421 -4.62 -7.17 -6.88
N GLY A 422 -5.54 -6.47 -6.21
CA GLY A 422 -6.61 -7.08 -5.41
C GLY A 422 -6.15 -7.72 -4.09
N ILE A 423 -4.91 -7.45 -3.65
CA ILE A 423 -4.36 -7.98 -2.41
C ILE A 423 -4.15 -6.85 -1.40
N GLN A 424 -4.70 -7.02 -0.20
CA GLN A 424 -4.55 -6.08 0.92
C GLN A 424 -3.27 -6.37 1.70
N TYR A 425 -2.28 -5.49 1.65
CA TYR A 425 -1.04 -5.63 2.41
C TYR A 425 -1.11 -5.08 3.83
N GLY A 426 -1.96 -4.08 4.03
CA GLY A 426 -2.09 -3.39 5.30
C GLY A 426 -2.67 -1.99 5.13
N TYR A 427 -2.17 -1.05 5.92
CA TYR A 427 -2.52 0.36 5.83
C TYR A 427 -1.36 1.25 6.25
N CYS A 428 -1.38 2.51 5.82
CA CYS A 428 -0.50 3.53 6.37
C CYS A 428 -1.29 4.59 7.14
N VAL A 429 -0.61 5.25 8.06
CA VAL A 429 -1.15 6.33 8.90
C VAL A 429 -0.27 7.54 8.76
N MET A 430 -0.88 8.70 8.52
CA MET A 430 -0.21 10.00 8.47
C MET A 430 -0.88 10.94 9.48
N GLY A 431 -0.10 11.65 10.28
CA GLY A 431 -0.63 12.60 11.27
C GLY A 431 -0.47 14.06 10.85
N ASP A 432 -1.50 14.87 11.12
CA ASP A 432 -1.51 16.34 11.03
C ASP A 432 -1.32 16.96 9.62
N HIS A 433 -1.50 16.19 8.52
CA HIS A 433 -1.27 16.62 7.12
C HIS A 433 -2.55 16.59 6.25
N ILE A 434 -3.59 17.32 6.66
CA ILE A 434 -4.85 17.42 5.87
C ILE A 434 -4.63 18.09 4.51
N ASP A 435 -3.68 19.01 4.40
CA ASP A 435 -3.30 19.68 3.17
C ASP A 435 -2.88 18.70 2.04
N TYR A 436 -2.43 17.50 2.37
CA TYR A 436 -2.16 16.46 1.39
C TYR A 436 -3.42 15.90 0.73
N ILE A 437 -4.56 15.92 1.42
CA ILE A 437 -5.86 15.54 0.83
C ILE A 437 -6.30 16.61 -0.16
N GLU A 438 -6.28 17.86 0.27
CA GLU A 438 -6.73 19.02 -0.53
C GLU A 438 -6.00 19.13 -1.87
N ASN A 439 -4.72 18.78 -1.90
CA ASN A 439 -3.88 18.88 -3.08
C ASN A 439 -3.69 17.55 -3.83
N GLU A 440 -4.48 16.52 -3.55
CA GLU A 440 -4.40 15.15 -4.12
C GLU A 440 -3.02 14.47 -3.93
N ASN A 441 -2.13 15.07 -3.16
CA ASN A 441 -0.79 14.54 -2.93
C ASN A 441 -0.82 13.26 -2.09
N LEU A 442 -1.89 13.05 -1.32
CA LEU A 442 -2.09 11.86 -0.52
C LEU A 442 -2.27 10.61 -1.39
N PHE A 443 -2.99 10.72 -2.51
CA PHE A 443 -3.13 9.64 -3.50
C PHE A 443 -1.77 9.24 -4.10
N TYR A 444 -0.96 10.23 -4.52
CA TYR A 444 0.38 9.95 -5.01
C TYR A 444 1.25 9.28 -3.96
N TRP A 445 1.14 9.71 -2.71
CA TRP A 445 1.91 9.14 -1.62
C TRP A 445 1.52 7.68 -1.34
N SER A 446 0.23 7.36 -1.25
CA SER A 446 -0.24 5.98 -1.06
C SER A 446 0.22 5.08 -2.20
N SER A 447 0.08 5.51 -3.45
CA SER A 447 0.52 4.76 -4.64
C SER A 447 2.04 4.48 -4.64
N ILE A 448 2.85 5.44 -4.18
CA ILE A 448 4.30 5.22 -4.01
C ILE A 448 4.57 4.14 -2.96
N ILE A 449 3.92 4.22 -1.81
CA ILE A 449 4.12 3.25 -0.73
C ILE A 449 3.66 1.85 -1.15
N ASP A 450 2.52 1.73 -1.83
CA ASP A 450 2.03 0.46 -2.37
C ASP A 450 3.06 -0.20 -3.27
N LEU A 451 3.54 0.52 -4.28
CA LEU A 451 4.53 0.03 -5.21
C LEU A 451 5.82 -0.41 -4.51
N VAL A 452 6.30 0.39 -3.55
CA VAL A 452 7.54 0.11 -2.82
C VAL A 452 7.40 -1.11 -1.92
N ILE A 453 6.29 -1.25 -1.20
CA ILE A 453 6.02 -2.42 -0.36
C ILE A 453 6.00 -3.70 -1.20
N VAL A 454 5.30 -3.68 -2.33
CA VAL A 454 5.25 -4.83 -3.25
C VAL A 454 6.65 -5.16 -3.78
N HIS A 455 7.40 -4.16 -4.21
CA HIS A 455 8.77 -4.35 -4.73
C HIS A 455 9.69 -5.00 -3.68
N VAL A 456 9.71 -4.48 -2.45
CA VAL A 456 10.56 -5.04 -1.37
C VAL A 456 10.14 -6.47 -1.04
N ARG A 457 8.85 -6.76 -0.95
CA ARG A 457 8.33 -8.11 -0.69
C ARG A 457 8.69 -9.09 -1.81
N GLN A 458 8.55 -8.69 -3.06
CA GLN A 458 8.96 -9.52 -4.21
C GLN A 458 10.45 -9.83 -4.16
N ASN A 459 11.31 -8.86 -3.85
CA ASN A 459 12.75 -9.08 -3.71
C ASN A 459 13.08 -10.07 -2.58
N ILE A 460 12.41 -9.96 -1.44
CA ILE A 460 12.57 -10.92 -0.33
C ILE A 460 12.15 -12.33 -0.77
N SER A 461 11.00 -12.46 -1.44
CA SER A 461 10.50 -13.75 -1.94
C SER A 461 11.43 -14.37 -2.98
N ILE A 462 11.95 -13.58 -3.93
CA ILE A 462 12.92 -14.04 -4.92
C ILE A 462 14.20 -14.53 -4.25
N ARG A 463 14.71 -13.82 -3.25
CA ARG A 463 15.90 -14.24 -2.48
C ARG A 463 15.65 -15.53 -1.73
N MET A 464 14.50 -15.67 -1.05
CA MET A 464 14.15 -16.92 -0.36
C MET A 464 14.05 -18.09 -1.33
N LEU A 465 13.42 -17.88 -2.50
CA LEU A 465 13.30 -18.90 -3.54
C LEU A 465 14.67 -19.29 -4.11
N ASN A 466 15.50 -18.30 -4.43
CA ASN A 466 16.87 -18.54 -4.91
C ASN A 466 17.72 -19.30 -3.89
N ASN A 467 17.61 -18.96 -2.60
CA ASN A 467 18.29 -19.70 -1.55
C ASN A 467 17.80 -21.15 -1.47
N LYS A 468 16.47 -21.36 -1.56
CA LYS A 468 15.88 -22.70 -1.56
C LYS A 468 16.30 -23.52 -2.78
N LEU A 469 16.30 -22.92 -3.96
CA LEU A 469 16.80 -23.53 -5.20
C LEU A 469 18.30 -23.86 -5.08
N SER A 470 19.12 -22.96 -4.54
CA SER A 470 20.53 -23.18 -4.31
C SER A 470 20.78 -24.36 -3.38
N HIS A 471 20.02 -24.44 -2.27
CA HIS A 471 20.11 -25.59 -1.37
C HIS A 471 19.72 -26.92 -2.06
N MET A 472 18.62 -26.92 -2.83
CA MET A 472 18.20 -28.11 -3.60
C MET A 472 19.25 -28.52 -4.64
N TYR A 473 19.87 -27.53 -5.31
CA TYR A 473 20.92 -27.80 -6.32
C TYR A 473 22.22 -28.33 -5.71
N MET A 474 22.51 -28.02 -4.45
CA MET A 474 23.71 -28.45 -3.74
C MET A 474 23.56 -29.79 -2.99
N GLN A 475 22.38 -30.38 -2.97
CA GLN A 475 22.16 -31.71 -2.36
C GLN A 475 22.20 -32.83 -3.41
N ASP A 476 22.69 -33.99 -3.02
CA ASP A 476 22.59 -35.23 -3.79
C ASP A 476 21.20 -35.83 -3.63
N ALA A 477 20.48 -36.01 -4.73
CA ALA A 477 19.07 -36.44 -4.73
C ALA A 477 18.86 -37.85 -4.13
N MET A 478 19.87 -38.70 -4.13
CA MET A 478 19.79 -40.07 -3.59
C MET A 478 20.04 -40.10 -2.08
N THR A 479 21.06 -39.39 -1.62
CA THR A 479 21.57 -39.49 -0.25
C THR A 479 21.14 -38.37 0.68
N GLY A 480 20.72 -37.23 0.12
CA GLY A 480 20.33 -36.04 0.88
C GLY A 480 21.48 -35.22 1.48
N ILE A 481 22.74 -35.73 1.45
CA ILE A 481 23.92 -34.96 1.84
C ILE A 481 24.30 -34.00 0.68
N TYR A 482 25.31 -33.16 0.88
CA TYR A 482 25.76 -32.24 -0.18
C TYR A 482 26.36 -33.03 -1.37
N ASN A 483 26.22 -32.43 -2.55
CA ASN A 483 26.87 -32.94 -3.78
C ASN A 483 28.16 -32.13 -4.07
N ARG A 484 28.88 -32.49 -5.12
CA ARG A 484 30.16 -31.85 -5.50
C ARG A 484 30.05 -30.34 -5.71
N PHE A 485 28.89 -29.81 -6.15
CA PHE A 485 28.71 -28.36 -6.37
C PHE A 485 28.73 -27.55 -5.05
N ALA A 486 28.48 -28.21 -3.92
CA ALA A 486 28.54 -27.56 -2.61
C ALA A 486 29.96 -27.13 -2.20
N LEU A 487 31.02 -27.73 -2.80
CA LEU A 487 32.41 -27.38 -2.51
C LEU A 487 32.71 -25.89 -2.70
N LYS A 488 32.21 -25.32 -3.77
CA LYS A 488 32.44 -23.90 -4.06
C LYS A 488 31.75 -22.98 -3.02
N ASN A 489 30.60 -23.38 -2.52
CA ASN A 489 29.81 -22.54 -1.61
C ASN A 489 30.15 -22.78 -0.12
N PHE A 490 30.65 -23.93 0.25
CA PHE A 490 30.98 -24.30 1.64
C PHE A 490 32.44 -24.60 1.84
N GLY A 491 33.08 -25.31 0.89
CA GLY A 491 34.46 -25.77 1.02
C GLY A 491 35.47 -24.64 0.90
N GLU A 492 35.38 -23.82 -0.16
CA GLU A 492 36.28 -22.68 -0.33
C GLU A 492 36.16 -21.67 0.83
N PRO A 493 34.95 -21.22 1.24
CA PRO A 493 34.81 -20.30 2.36
C PRO A 493 35.29 -20.89 3.71
N LEU A 494 35.10 -22.18 3.94
CA LEU A 494 35.62 -22.83 5.15
C LEU A 494 37.16 -22.82 5.15
N LEU A 495 37.78 -23.16 4.04
CA LEU A 495 39.23 -23.18 3.91
C LEU A 495 39.82 -21.78 4.11
N GLU A 496 39.26 -20.75 3.47
CA GLU A 496 39.70 -19.37 3.62
C GLU A 496 39.51 -18.85 5.04
N ARG A 497 38.38 -19.12 5.67
CA ARG A 497 38.12 -18.70 7.06
C ARG A 497 39.13 -19.35 8.02
N ASN A 498 39.36 -20.67 7.91
CA ASN A 498 40.31 -21.36 8.78
C ASN A 498 41.73 -20.82 8.56
N ARG A 499 42.13 -20.49 7.35
CA ARG A 499 43.40 -19.83 7.06
C ARG A 499 43.53 -18.47 7.77
N MET A 500 42.48 -17.63 7.70
CA MET A 500 42.49 -16.32 8.35
C MET A 500 42.54 -16.44 9.88
N GLU A 501 41.92 -17.48 10.44
CA GLU A 501 41.85 -17.74 11.88
C GLU A 501 43.07 -18.53 12.41
N GLY A 502 44.00 -18.94 11.54
CA GLY A 502 45.14 -19.78 11.90
C GLY A 502 44.73 -21.20 12.33
N ARG A 503 43.60 -21.70 11.83
CA ARG A 503 43.05 -23.03 12.13
C ARG A 503 43.30 -23.97 10.95
N ARG A 504 43.34 -25.29 11.26
CA ARG A 504 43.56 -26.33 10.27
C ARG A 504 42.23 -26.85 9.72
N THR A 505 42.23 -27.23 8.42
CA THR A 505 41.06 -27.83 7.76
C THR A 505 41.34 -29.32 7.49
N LEU A 506 40.39 -30.17 7.88
CA LEU A 506 40.39 -31.59 7.58
C LEU A 506 39.75 -31.82 6.21
N PHE A 507 40.40 -32.62 5.38
CA PHE A 507 39.89 -33.23 4.17
C PHE A 507 39.95 -34.75 4.32
N LEU A 508 38.81 -35.40 4.46
CA LEU A 508 38.72 -36.84 4.61
C LEU A 508 37.96 -37.40 3.40
N PHE A 509 38.67 -38.21 2.61
CA PHE A 509 38.11 -38.83 1.40
C PHE A 509 37.83 -40.31 1.66
N ALA A 510 36.65 -40.77 1.28
CA ALA A 510 36.20 -42.15 1.48
C ALA A 510 35.62 -42.71 0.19
N ASP A 511 36.00 -43.97 -0.15
CA ASP A 511 35.51 -44.73 -1.30
C ASP A 511 34.96 -46.06 -0.82
N MET A 512 33.74 -46.42 -1.24
CA MET A 512 33.12 -47.70 -0.83
C MET A 512 33.80 -48.87 -1.54
N ASP A 513 34.24 -49.84 -0.74
CA ASP A 513 34.86 -51.06 -1.26
C ASP A 513 33.80 -52.04 -1.80
N GLY A 514 33.92 -52.46 -3.05
CA GLY A 514 33.15 -53.54 -3.61
C GLY A 514 31.68 -53.24 -3.94
N LEU A 515 31.30 -51.98 -4.10
CA LEU A 515 29.93 -51.59 -4.49
C LEU A 515 29.47 -52.30 -5.76
N LYS A 516 30.38 -52.51 -6.75
CA LYS A 516 30.06 -53.26 -7.97
C LYS A 516 29.67 -54.72 -7.65
N THR A 517 30.37 -55.38 -6.72
CA THR A 517 30.06 -56.76 -6.30
C THR A 517 28.70 -56.78 -5.59
N ILE A 518 28.38 -55.76 -4.77
CA ILE A 518 27.08 -55.66 -4.12
C ILE A 518 25.98 -55.55 -5.18
N ASN A 519 26.16 -54.65 -6.17
CA ASN A 519 25.22 -54.50 -7.27
C ASN A 519 25.02 -55.78 -8.08
N ASP A 520 26.12 -56.43 -8.44
CA ASP A 520 26.11 -57.68 -9.23
C ASP A 520 25.47 -58.84 -8.47
N THR A 521 25.57 -58.89 -7.15
CA THR A 521 25.09 -60.02 -6.31
C THR A 521 23.66 -59.78 -5.80
N TYR A 522 23.33 -58.56 -5.39
CA TYR A 522 22.09 -58.24 -4.67
C TYR A 522 21.19 -57.25 -5.41
N GLY A 523 21.62 -56.76 -6.58
CA GLY A 523 20.88 -55.81 -7.38
C GLY A 523 21.14 -54.34 -7.01
N HIS A 524 20.78 -53.41 -7.93
CA HIS A 524 21.03 -51.99 -7.79
C HIS A 524 20.28 -51.35 -6.61
N GLU A 525 19.11 -51.86 -6.24
CA GLU A 525 18.37 -51.33 -5.07
C GLU A 525 19.15 -51.49 -3.75
N ILE A 526 19.88 -52.63 -3.59
CA ILE A 526 20.73 -52.86 -2.41
C ILE A 526 21.99 -51.97 -2.49
N GLY A 527 22.54 -51.78 -3.69
CA GLY A 527 23.62 -50.83 -3.91
C GLY A 527 23.25 -49.39 -3.55
N ASP A 528 22.07 -48.96 -3.93
CA ASP A 528 21.56 -47.62 -3.59
C ASP A 528 21.33 -47.47 -2.08
N LEU A 529 20.79 -48.49 -1.42
CA LEU A 529 20.69 -48.51 0.05
C LEU A 529 22.06 -48.44 0.72
N SER A 530 23.08 -49.15 0.15
CA SER A 530 24.46 -49.13 0.66
C SER A 530 25.06 -47.70 0.56
N ILE A 531 24.82 -47.02 -0.52
CA ILE A 531 25.24 -45.61 -0.73
C ILE A 531 24.54 -44.67 0.27
N LYS A 532 23.24 -44.86 0.50
CA LYS A 532 22.47 -44.05 1.48
C LYS A 532 22.97 -44.28 2.90
N GLU A 533 23.27 -45.55 3.26
CA GLU A 533 23.80 -45.86 4.58
C GLU A 533 25.21 -45.29 4.78
N MET A 534 26.07 -45.35 3.76
CA MET A 534 27.39 -44.72 3.81
C MET A 534 27.28 -43.22 4.04
N ALA A 535 26.39 -42.54 3.32
CA ALA A 535 26.13 -41.11 3.51
C ALA A 535 25.64 -40.80 4.94
N HIS A 536 24.75 -41.64 5.48
CA HIS A 536 24.25 -41.52 6.85
C HIS A 536 25.37 -41.69 7.89
N VAL A 537 26.21 -42.70 7.73
CA VAL A 537 27.37 -42.90 8.59
C VAL A 537 28.33 -41.71 8.55
N MET A 538 28.65 -41.22 7.36
CA MET A 538 29.50 -40.03 7.20
C MET A 538 28.91 -38.81 7.92
N GLN A 539 27.64 -38.58 7.73
CA GLN A 539 26.95 -37.43 8.35
C GLN A 539 26.88 -37.53 9.87
N GLN A 540 26.59 -38.72 10.42
CA GLN A 540 26.58 -38.97 11.86
C GLN A 540 27.95 -38.91 12.51
N SER A 541 29.01 -39.04 11.72
CA SER A 541 30.39 -38.96 12.19
C SER A 541 30.96 -37.56 12.17
N CYS A 542 30.20 -36.55 11.73
CA CYS A 542 30.58 -35.16 11.87
C CYS A 542 30.60 -34.76 13.35
N PRO A 543 31.73 -34.24 13.88
CA PRO A 543 31.84 -33.90 15.30
C PRO A 543 30.90 -32.75 15.71
N ASP A 544 30.72 -31.75 14.86
CA ASP A 544 29.89 -30.58 15.10
C ASP A 544 29.42 -29.93 13.78
N SER A 545 28.76 -28.78 13.86
CA SER A 545 28.23 -28.05 12.71
C SER A 545 29.28 -27.39 11.82
N SER A 546 30.55 -27.41 12.19
CA SER A 546 31.65 -26.96 11.34
C SER A 546 32.07 -27.98 10.27
N TYR A 547 31.54 -29.20 10.39
CA TYR A 547 31.79 -30.30 9.45
C TYR A 547 30.60 -30.50 8.52
N PHE A 548 30.90 -30.89 7.29
CA PHE A 548 29.88 -31.28 6.30
C PHE A 548 30.38 -32.36 5.39
N CYS A 549 29.44 -33.19 4.90
CA CYS A 549 29.70 -34.31 4.05
C CYS A 549 29.18 -34.08 2.64
N ILE A 550 29.92 -34.52 1.66
CA ILE A 550 29.66 -34.42 0.24
C ILE A 550 29.72 -35.79 -0.40
N ARG A 551 28.75 -36.14 -1.23
CA ARG A 551 28.91 -37.23 -2.20
C ARG A 551 29.66 -36.65 -3.40
N TYR A 552 30.93 -37.05 -3.52
CA TYR A 552 31.84 -36.50 -4.52
C TYR A 552 31.64 -37.14 -5.91
N GLY A 553 31.36 -38.45 -5.93
CA GLY A 553 31.08 -39.25 -7.12
C GLY A 553 30.26 -40.48 -6.75
N GLY A 554 30.05 -41.41 -7.63
CA GLY A 554 29.21 -42.63 -7.44
C GLY A 554 29.26 -43.27 -6.04
N ASP A 555 30.43 -43.79 -5.64
CA ASP A 555 30.75 -44.43 -4.37
C ASP A 555 31.76 -43.64 -3.52
N GLU A 556 32.07 -42.39 -3.93
CA GLU A 556 33.07 -41.53 -3.32
C GLU A 556 32.42 -40.43 -2.46
N PHE A 557 32.97 -40.25 -1.25
CA PHE A 557 32.51 -39.28 -0.28
C PHE A 557 33.65 -38.41 0.22
N LEU A 558 33.36 -37.17 0.52
CA LEU A 558 34.29 -36.19 1.10
C LEU A 558 33.69 -35.60 2.37
N MET A 559 34.40 -35.60 3.46
CA MET A 559 34.10 -34.84 4.67
C MET A 559 35.09 -33.69 4.79
N MET A 560 34.59 -32.49 5.05
CA MET A 560 35.42 -31.32 5.36
C MET A 560 34.97 -30.70 6.68
N GLY A 561 35.91 -30.15 7.43
CA GLY A 561 35.61 -29.48 8.69
C GLY A 561 36.85 -28.83 9.31
N THR A 562 36.65 -28.09 10.40
CA THR A 562 37.74 -27.49 11.16
C THR A 562 38.29 -28.50 12.16
N CYS A 563 39.58 -28.85 12.04
CA CYS A 563 40.23 -29.86 12.89
C CYS A 563 41.64 -29.39 13.23
N ASP A 564 41.91 -29.26 14.51
CA ASP A 564 43.13 -28.59 14.98
C ASP A 564 44.30 -29.56 15.25
N SER A 565 44.10 -30.90 15.25
CA SER A 565 45.18 -31.89 15.48
C SER A 565 45.05 -33.18 14.66
N GLU A 566 46.19 -33.86 14.44
CA GLU A 566 46.26 -35.18 13.77
C GLU A 566 45.53 -36.26 14.58
N GLU A 567 45.59 -36.19 15.92
CA GLU A 567 44.90 -37.12 16.79
C GLU A 567 43.38 -37.01 16.63
N ALA A 568 42.86 -35.78 16.54
CA ALA A 568 41.42 -35.54 16.30
C ALA A 568 40.99 -36.07 14.92
N ALA A 569 41.79 -35.84 13.88
CA ALA A 569 41.52 -36.34 12.53
C ALA A 569 41.51 -37.90 12.49
N ALA A 570 42.47 -38.53 13.16
CA ALA A 570 42.55 -39.99 13.28
C ALA A 570 41.35 -40.59 14.06
N LEU A 571 40.87 -39.90 15.10
CA LEU A 571 39.68 -40.29 15.85
C LEU A 571 38.42 -40.22 14.97
N ILE A 572 38.28 -39.19 14.15
CA ILE A 572 37.15 -39.06 13.20
C ILE A 572 37.19 -40.21 12.19
N GLN A 573 38.36 -40.50 11.59
CA GLN A 573 38.51 -41.64 10.68
C GLN A 573 38.12 -42.97 11.37
N SER A 574 38.66 -43.24 12.57
CA SER A 574 38.37 -44.45 13.33
C SER A 574 36.87 -44.57 13.67
N ALA A 575 36.22 -43.47 14.03
CA ALA A 575 34.79 -43.44 14.30
C ALA A 575 33.95 -43.77 13.06
N ILE A 576 34.34 -43.29 11.89
CA ILE A 576 33.68 -43.63 10.62
C ILE A 576 33.88 -45.10 10.31
N GLU A 577 35.11 -45.63 10.40
CA GLU A 577 35.43 -47.05 10.14
C GLU A 577 34.66 -47.98 11.08
N GLN A 578 34.56 -47.64 12.36
CA GLN A 578 33.78 -48.39 13.33
C GLN A 578 32.29 -48.42 12.95
N ARG A 579 31.69 -47.27 12.69
CA ARG A 579 30.27 -47.16 12.31
C ARG A 579 29.96 -47.90 11.00
N ILE A 580 30.85 -47.84 10.01
CA ILE A 580 30.72 -48.62 8.78
C ILE A 580 30.69 -50.13 9.09
N SER A 581 31.57 -50.63 10.00
CA SER A 581 31.62 -52.01 10.38
C SER A 581 30.40 -52.54 11.16
N GLU A 582 29.72 -51.60 11.87
CA GLU A 582 28.51 -51.87 12.65
C GLU A 582 27.22 -51.74 11.80
N ALA A 583 27.30 -51.10 10.63
CA ALA A 583 26.14 -50.86 9.77
C ALA A 583 25.66 -52.20 9.13
N VAL A 584 24.41 -52.58 9.42
CA VAL A 584 23.76 -53.79 8.88
C VAL A 584 22.54 -53.35 8.04
N LEU A 585 22.64 -53.53 6.72
CA LEU A 585 21.65 -53.04 5.77
C LEU A 585 20.30 -53.78 5.77
N LEU A 586 20.27 -55.08 6.08
CA LEU A 586 19.04 -55.88 6.10
C LEU A 586 19.17 -57.07 7.07
N SER A 587 18.10 -57.33 7.82
CA SER A 587 18.02 -58.49 8.72
C SER A 587 18.10 -59.86 8.01
N ASN A 588 17.74 -59.92 6.71
CA ASN A 588 17.63 -61.16 5.93
C ASN A 588 18.77 -61.39 4.91
N ALA A 589 19.61 -60.37 4.65
CA ALA A 589 20.81 -60.50 3.81
C ALA A 589 21.88 -59.55 4.36
N PRO A 590 22.81 -60.02 5.20
CA PRO A 590 23.80 -59.17 5.86
C PRO A 590 24.86 -58.70 4.84
N VAL A 591 24.60 -57.57 4.17
CA VAL A 591 25.60 -56.86 3.39
C VAL A 591 26.42 -56.03 4.37
N ARG A 592 27.69 -56.35 4.52
CA ARG A 592 28.63 -55.55 5.32
C ARG A 592 29.22 -54.44 4.44
N LEU A 593 29.07 -53.21 4.89
CA LEU A 593 29.74 -52.10 4.27
C LEU A 593 31.24 -52.13 4.56
N SER A 594 32.04 -51.71 3.60
CA SER A 594 33.46 -51.46 3.75
C SER A 594 33.83 -50.25 2.93
N ALA A 595 34.70 -49.41 3.44
CA ALA A 595 35.21 -48.25 2.73
C ALA A 595 36.71 -48.08 3.02
N SER A 596 37.42 -47.60 2.03
CA SER A 596 38.80 -47.12 2.16
C SER A 596 38.78 -45.62 2.43
N ILE A 597 39.42 -45.20 3.52
CA ILE A 597 39.33 -43.80 4.01
C ILE A 597 40.74 -43.25 4.16
N GLY A 598 41.00 -42.12 3.52
CA GLY A 598 42.23 -41.35 3.68
C GLY A 598 41.94 -39.92 4.05
N TYR A 599 42.77 -39.31 4.85
CA TYR A 599 42.63 -37.89 5.20
C TYR A 599 43.93 -37.14 5.09
N ILE A 600 43.80 -35.83 4.98
CA ILE A 600 44.86 -34.85 5.17
C ILE A 600 44.37 -33.69 6.05
N LEU A 601 45.31 -33.07 6.73
CA LEU A 601 45.07 -31.89 7.52
C LEU A 601 45.94 -30.76 6.96
N THR A 602 45.36 -29.60 6.71
CA THR A 602 46.14 -28.46 6.19
C THR A 602 47.24 -28.07 7.17
N SER A 603 48.39 -27.61 6.67
CA SER A 603 49.47 -27.06 7.49
C SER A 603 49.20 -25.60 7.82
N GLU A 604 49.59 -25.17 9.02
CA GLU A 604 49.51 -23.75 9.44
C GLU A 604 50.35 -22.82 8.56
N SER A 605 51.38 -23.37 7.91
CA SER A 605 52.31 -22.62 7.04
C SER A 605 51.91 -22.61 5.56
N ASP A 606 50.87 -23.33 5.16
CA ASP A 606 50.55 -23.56 3.75
C ASP A 606 49.39 -22.64 3.32
N THR A 607 49.76 -21.50 2.73
CA THR A 607 48.80 -20.45 2.33
C THR A 607 48.47 -20.46 0.83
N GLU A 608 49.11 -21.27 0.00
CA GLU A 608 49.01 -21.18 -1.46
C GLU A 608 48.24 -22.33 -2.14
N GLN A 609 48.01 -23.48 -1.49
CA GLN A 609 47.34 -24.60 -2.13
C GLN A 609 45.85 -24.37 -2.31
N SER A 610 45.34 -24.77 -3.47
CA SER A 610 43.92 -24.69 -3.80
C SER A 610 43.09 -25.78 -3.14
N LEU A 611 41.77 -25.59 -3.05
CA LEU A 611 40.84 -26.62 -2.55
C LEU A 611 40.98 -27.93 -3.30
N ASP A 612 41.10 -27.90 -4.63
CA ASP A 612 41.22 -29.10 -5.48
C ASP A 612 42.54 -29.86 -5.24
N GLU A 613 43.63 -29.17 -4.91
CA GLU A 613 44.92 -29.78 -4.58
C GLU A 613 44.84 -30.56 -3.26
N TYR A 614 44.18 -30.04 -2.22
CA TYR A 614 43.96 -30.74 -0.98
C TYR A 614 43.04 -31.95 -1.16
N ILE A 615 41.96 -31.83 -1.91
CA ILE A 615 41.07 -32.95 -2.22
C ILE A 615 41.86 -34.03 -2.95
N SER A 616 42.69 -33.67 -3.94
CA SER A 616 43.54 -34.62 -4.67
C SER A 616 44.60 -35.31 -3.81
N GLN A 617 45.07 -34.65 -2.75
CA GLN A 617 45.98 -35.27 -1.77
C GLN A 617 45.24 -36.29 -0.88
N ALA A 618 44.05 -35.94 -0.38
CA ALA A 618 43.22 -36.82 0.41
C ALA A 618 42.81 -38.07 -0.38
N ASP A 619 42.44 -37.93 -1.66
CA ASP A 619 42.14 -39.04 -2.56
C ASP A 619 43.36 -39.94 -2.76
N ARG A 620 44.56 -39.39 -2.96
CA ARG A 620 45.79 -40.17 -3.07
C ARG A 620 46.08 -41.00 -1.81
N MET A 621 45.85 -40.46 -0.63
CA MET A 621 45.99 -41.17 0.65
C MET A 621 44.96 -42.31 0.75
N MET A 622 43.72 -42.06 0.43
CA MET A 622 42.67 -43.07 0.36
C MET A 622 43.04 -44.23 -0.60
N TYR A 623 43.52 -43.86 -1.81
CA TYR A 623 43.91 -44.84 -2.82
C TYR A 623 45.11 -45.72 -2.40
N GLN A 624 46.07 -45.18 -1.65
CA GLN A 624 47.18 -45.96 -1.07
C GLN A 624 46.63 -47.02 -0.08
N ILE A 625 45.76 -46.61 0.84
CA ILE A 625 45.11 -47.50 1.79
C ILE A 625 44.28 -48.58 1.06
N LYS A 626 43.57 -48.22 0.00
CA LYS A 626 42.82 -49.17 -0.85
C LYS A 626 43.71 -50.21 -1.50
N LYS A 627 44.90 -49.83 -1.96
CA LYS A 627 45.93 -50.77 -2.52
C LYS A 627 46.52 -51.73 -1.48
N GLU A 628 46.80 -51.24 -0.28
CA GLU A 628 47.34 -52.05 0.81
C GLU A 628 46.33 -53.11 1.28
N ARG A 629 45.06 -52.71 1.43
CA ARG A 629 43.96 -53.64 1.76
C ARG A 629 43.74 -54.70 0.69
N LYS A 630 43.96 -54.42 -0.61
CA LYS A 630 43.90 -55.42 -1.69
C LYS A 630 45.08 -56.36 -1.75
N LYS A 631 46.25 -55.95 -1.25
CA LYS A 631 47.44 -56.86 -1.18
C LYS A 631 47.43 -57.78 0.01
N GLY A 632 46.66 -57.44 1.06
CA GLY A 632 46.53 -58.26 2.28
C GLY A 632 45.35 -59.25 2.24
N ARG A 633 44.54 -59.22 1.16
CA ARG A 633 43.52 -60.23 0.82
C ARG A 633 44.04 -61.15 -0.26
#